data_ec99485421e07fff3980df5849f7ad58
#
_entry.id   ec99485421e07fff3980df5849f7ad58
#
_cell.length_a   1.000
_cell.length_b   1.000
_cell.length_c   1.000
_cell.angle_alpha   90.00
_cell.angle_beta   90.00
_cell.angle_gamma   90.00
#
_symmetry.space_group_name_H-M   'P 1'
#
loop_
_entity.id
_entity.type
_entity.pdbx_description
1 polymer ?
#
loop_
_entity_poly.entity_id
_entity_poly.type
_entity_poly.pdbx_seq_one_letter_code
_entity_poly.pdbx_strand_id
1 'polypeptide(L)'
;VLKQVIEHGFFHTDPHPGNFLILPENVLAPLDFGQVGRLTRQDKLLLQYSVLSIVDGDAGKLIHGLERAEMLDDETDLVELTRDLEEILSAYHDLPLKDIPFGQAISRGFDVIRRHHIEPPRDFTLMLKSLMTIESFATDLDTEFSIIDHLKPYARKFTFEQVSPENLFRQMRKAARGAGELATRFPEDAAAIIGKFRRGNFKIHVYHDHLEELEQTLDNSFNRISFAVIIAALLIASSLLVPQTGTVLGLVSFQTLGIIGYLAAAVMGVWLLISIIRHRRF
;
A
#
# COMPACT_ATOMS: atom_id res chain seq x y z
N VAL A 1 19.85 -27.25 -0.03
CA VAL A 1 19.43 -25.89 0.33
C VAL A 1 17.93 -25.85 0.65
N LEU A 2 17.00 -26.27 -0.25
CA LEU A 2 15.55 -26.20 0.01
C LEU A 2 15.15 -26.89 1.33
N LYS A 3 15.69 -28.07 1.63
CA LYS A 3 15.46 -28.74 2.90
C LYS A 3 15.94 -27.92 4.10
N GLN A 4 17.10 -27.27 3.98
CA GLN A 4 17.64 -26.41 5.04
C GLN A 4 16.74 -25.20 5.28
N VAL A 5 16.26 -24.55 4.22
CA VAL A 5 15.35 -23.39 4.29
C VAL A 5 14.00 -23.82 4.88
N ILE A 6 13.35 -24.80 4.26
CA ILE A 6 11.93 -25.10 4.53
C ILE A 6 11.76 -25.90 5.82
N GLU A 7 12.56 -26.95 6.01
CA GLU A 7 12.41 -27.85 7.17
C GLU A 7 13.15 -27.28 8.40
N HIS A 8 14.44 -26.95 8.23
CA HIS A 8 15.26 -26.53 9.36
C HIS A 8 15.12 -25.04 9.66
N GLY A 9 14.87 -24.19 8.63
CA GLY A 9 14.86 -22.74 8.76
C GLY A 9 16.24 -22.19 9.10
N PHE A 10 17.28 -22.89 8.71
CA PHE A 10 18.67 -22.52 8.86
C PHE A 10 19.37 -22.80 7.54
N PHE A 11 19.97 -21.77 6.93
CA PHE A 11 20.45 -21.84 5.56
C PHE A 11 21.73 -21.01 5.35
N HIS A 12 22.47 -21.35 4.33
CA HIS A 12 23.60 -20.56 3.85
C HIS A 12 23.06 -19.34 3.05
N THR A 13 23.50 -18.13 3.39
CA THR A 13 22.98 -16.89 2.76
C THR A 13 23.67 -16.52 1.46
N ASP A 14 24.88 -17.06 1.19
CA ASP A 14 25.68 -16.77 -0.01
C ASP A 14 26.20 -18.06 -0.68
N PRO A 15 25.31 -18.92 -1.21
CA PRO A 15 25.68 -20.21 -1.80
C PRO A 15 26.17 -20.06 -3.26
N HIS A 16 27.13 -19.18 -3.50
CA HIS A 16 27.66 -19.00 -4.85
C HIS A 16 28.58 -20.18 -5.24
N PRO A 17 28.80 -20.43 -6.55
CA PRO A 17 29.56 -21.61 -7.04
C PRO A 17 30.96 -21.76 -6.45
N GLY A 18 31.65 -20.66 -6.15
CA GLY A 18 32.98 -20.67 -5.56
C GLY A 18 33.03 -21.22 -4.12
N ASN A 19 31.88 -21.36 -3.46
CA ASN A 19 31.77 -21.92 -2.11
C ASN A 19 31.44 -23.42 -2.12
N PHE A 20 31.53 -24.09 -3.28
CA PHE A 20 31.26 -25.52 -3.41
C PHE A 20 32.36 -26.26 -4.13
N LEU A 21 32.65 -27.45 -3.67
CA LEU A 21 33.44 -28.45 -4.41
C LEU A 21 32.55 -29.58 -4.88
N ILE A 22 32.80 -30.06 -6.08
CA ILE A 22 32.20 -31.28 -6.58
C ILE A 22 33.23 -32.41 -6.35
N LEU A 23 32.89 -33.31 -5.46
CA LEU A 23 33.69 -34.48 -5.14
C LEU A 23 33.32 -35.66 -6.06
N PRO A 24 34.10 -36.75 -6.09
CA PRO A 24 33.71 -37.97 -6.77
C PRO A 24 32.29 -38.42 -6.40
N GLU A 25 31.60 -39.10 -7.30
CA GLU A 25 30.21 -39.54 -7.16
C GLU A 25 29.17 -38.40 -7.08
N ASN A 26 29.51 -37.25 -7.64
CA ASN A 26 28.63 -36.03 -7.67
C ASN A 26 28.25 -35.52 -6.27
N VAL A 27 29.12 -35.73 -5.28
CA VAL A 27 28.89 -35.20 -3.94
C VAL A 27 29.25 -33.68 -3.90
N LEU A 28 28.28 -32.87 -3.54
CA LEU A 28 28.47 -31.43 -3.38
C LEU A 28 28.93 -31.10 -1.96
N ALA A 29 30.14 -30.56 -1.82
CA ALA A 29 30.73 -30.19 -0.54
C ALA A 29 30.82 -28.65 -0.40
N PRO A 30 30.03 -28.03 0.50
CA PRO A 30 30.17 -26.62 0.79
C PRO A 30 31.44 -26.32 1.59
N LEU A 31 32.14 -25.24 1.25
CA LEU A 31 33.43 -24.87 1.83
C LEU A 31 33.33 -23.75 2.87
N ASP A 32 32.44 -22.80 2.65
CA ASP A 32 32.30 -21.64 3.51
C ASP A 32 30.94 -21.65 4.23
N PHE A 33 30.99 -21.44 5.55
CA PHE A 33 29.81 -21.33 6.41
C PHE A 33 29.81 -20.01 7.19
N GLY A 34 30.60 -19.02 6.73
CA GLY A 34 30.75 -17.72 7.40
C GLY A 34 29.48 -16.89 7.40
N GLN A 35 28.55 -17.17 6.48
CA GLN A 35 27.30 -16.43 6.37
C GLN A 35 26.11 -17.40 6.42
N VAL A 36 25.36 -17.37 7.52
CA VAL A 36 24.17 -18.18 7.71
C VAL A 36 22.98 -17.30 8.11
N GLY A 37 21.77 -17.70 7.69
CA GLY A 37 20.52 -17.07 8.06
C GLY A 37 19.65 -18.04 8.83
N ARG A 38 18.73 -17.49 9.63
CA ARG A 38 17.76 -18.25 10.40
C ARG A 38 16.36 -17.68 10.26
N LEU A 39 15.45 -18.45 9.71
CA LEU A 39 14.05 -18.06 9.59
C LEU A 39 13.33 -18.17 10.94
N THR A 40 12.68 -17.10 11.31
CA THR A 40 11.73 -17.08 12.43
C THR A 40 10.48 -17.90 12.10
N ARG A 41 9.58 -18.03 13.06
CA ARG A 41 8.28 -18.67 12.81
C ARG A 41 7.42 -17.87 11.82
N GLN A 42 7.50 -16.53 11.88
CA GLN A 42 6.78 -15.64 10.97
C GLN A 42 7.35 -15.74 9.55
N ASP A 43 8.68 -15.75 9.40
CA ASP A 43 9.32 -15.94 8.09
C ASP A 43 8.94 -17.28 7.44
N LYS A 44 8.86 -18.35 8.25
CA LYS A 44 8.43 -19.67 7.75
C LYS A 44 6.97 -19.66 7.31
N LEU A 45 6.09 -18.94 8.01
CA LEU A 45 4.69 -18.78 7.59
C LEU A 45 4.61 -18.01 6.30
N LEU A 46 5.33 -16.88 6.18
CA LEU A 46 5.38 -16.10 4.94
C LEU A 46 5.89 -16.95 3.77
N LEU A 47 6.97 -17.72 3.97
CA LEU A 47 7.48 -18.64 2.96
C LEU A 47 6.43 -19.68 2.53
N GLN A 48 5.70 -20.27 3.49
CA GLN A 48 4.63 -21.24 3.18
C GLN A 48 3.55 -20.61 2.29
N TYR A 49 3.06 -19.43 2.65
CA TYR A 49 2.03 -18.72 1.87
C TYR A 49 2.57 -18.27 0.50
N SER A 50 3.84 -17.83 0.42
CA SER A 50 4.49 -17.48 -0.85
C SER A 50 4.58 -18.68 -1.79
N VAL A 51 5.00 -19.84 -1.28
CA VAL A 51 5.07 -21.09 -2.08
C VAL A 51 3.68 -21.52 -2.54
N LEU A 52 2.68 -21.48 -1.67
CA LEU A 52 1.29 -21.82 -2.01
C LEU A 52 0.71 -20.83 -3.05
N SER A 53 0.98 -19.54 -2.89
CA SER A 53 0.56 -18.52 -3.86
C SER A 53 1.12 -18.79 -5.26
N ILE A 54 2.41 -19.08 -5.36
CA ILE A 54 3.07 -19.38 -6.65
C ILE A 54 2.52 -20.66 -7.28
N VAL A 55 2.37 -21.73 -6.49
CA VAL A 55 1.93 -23.03 -7.01
C VAL A 55 0.47 -23.03 -7.43
N ASP A 56 -0.37 -22.31 -6.70
CA ASP A 56 -1.82 -22.27 -6.93
C ASP A 56 -2.25 -21.08 -7.80
N GLY A 57 -1.34 -20.13 -8.10
CA GLY A 57 -1.63 -18.91 -8.87
C GLY A 57 -2.57 -17.96 -8.12
N ASP A 58 -2.53 -17.93 -6.79
CA ASP A 58 -3.48 -17.22 -5.92
C ASP A 58 -2.78 -16.12 -5.11
N ALA A 59 -2.93 -14.86 -5.52
CA ALA A 59 -2.36 -13.70 -4.84
C ALA A 59 -2.89 -13.52 -3.41
N GLY A 60 -4.14 -13.89 -3.17
CA GLY A 60 -4.76 -13.78 -1.85
C GLY A 60 -4.01 -14.58 -0.78
N LYS A 61 -3.39 -15.70 -1.15
CA LYS A 61 -2.53 -16.47 -0.23
C LYS A 61 -1.29 -15.70 0.19
N LEU A 62 -0.64 -14.99 -0.75
CA LEU A 62 0.52 -14.17 -0.43
C LEU A 62 0.16 -13.01 0.48
N ILE A 63 -0.94 -12.31 0.18
CA ILE A 63 -1.46 -11.22 1.03
C ILE A 63 -1.74 -11.74 2.44
N HIS A 64 -2.43 -12.86 2.56
CA HIS A 64 -2.67 -13.47 3.86
C HIS A 64 -1.36 -13.84 4.59
N GLY A 65 -0.33 -14.24 3.85
CA GLY A 65 1.01 -14.46 4.39
C GLY A 65 1.65 -13.18 4.93
N LEU A 66 1.54 -12.07 4.19
CA LEU A 66 2.04 -10.75 4.59
C LEU A 66 1.31 -10.23 5.84
N GLU A 67 -0.02 -10.34 5.88
CA GLU A 67 -0.82 -10.00 7.07
C GLU A 67 -0.40 -10.81 8.30
N ARG A 68 -0.23 -12.12 8.14
CA ARG A 68 0.20 -13.02 9.23
C ARG A 68 1.62 -12.77 9.71
N ALA A 69 2.46 -12.24 8.85
CA ALA A 69 3.82 -11.82 9.17
C ALA A 69 3.86 -10.39 9.74
N GLU A 70 2.71 -9.72 9.88
CA GLU A 70 2.58 -8.35 10.39
C GLU A 70 3.42 -7.35 9.55
N MET A 71 3.41 -7.54 8.22
CA MET A 71 4.18 -6.73 7.28
C MET A 71 3.34 -5.70 6.55
N LEU A 72 2.02 -5.73 6.73
CA LEU A 72 1.09 -4.74 6.19
C LEU A 72 0.71 -3.76 7.29
N ASP A 73 0.71 -2.49 6.97
CA ASP A 73 0.22 -1.42 7.84
C ASP A 73 -1.21 -0.99 7.45
N ASP A 74 -1.81 -0.14 8.30
CA ASP A 74 -3.18 0.34 8.08
C ASP A 74 -3.31 1.26 6.84
N GLU A 75 -2.20 1.78 6.32
CA GLU A 75 -2.16 2.66 5.15
C GLU A 75 -1.97 1.88 3.84
N THR A 76 -1.69 0.58 3.89
CA THR A 76 -1.45 -0.25 2.70
C THR A 76 -2.75 -0.43 1.91
N ASP A 77 -2.76 0.00 0.64
CA ASP A 77 -3.88 -0.26 -0.28
C ASP A 77 -3.88 -1.74 -0.72
N LEU A 78 -4.69 -2.54 -0.01
CA LEU A 78 -4.81 -3.98 -0.28
C LEU A 78 -5.39 -4.29 -1.66
N VAL A 79 -6.22 -3.40 -2.22
CA VAL A 79 -6.84 -3.61 -3.53
C VAL A 79 -5.79 -3.45 -4.62
N GLU A 80 -4.98 -2.40 -4.53
CA GLU A 80 -3.89 -2.16 -5.48
C GLU A 80 -2.79 -3.22 -5.34
N LEU A 81 -2.40 -3.57 -4.12
CA LEU A 81 -1.44 -4.65 -3.85
C LEU A 81 -1.90 -5.98 -4.43
N THR A 82 -3.19 -6.34 -4.25
CA THR A 82 -3.75 -7.57 -4.81
C THR A 82 -3.64 -7.58 -6.32
N ARG A 83 -4.05 -6.51 -6.97
CA ARG A 83 -3.98 -6.38 -8.44
C ARG A 83 -2.55 -6.52 -8.96
N ASP A 84 -1.59 -5.85 -8.33
CA ASP A 84 -0.18 -5.91 -8.76
C ASP A 84 0.41 -7.32 -8.59
N LEU A 85 0.03 -8.04 -7.53
CA LEU A 85 0.44 -9.44 -7.32
C LEU A 85 -0.26 -10.40 -8.31
N GLU A 86 -1.55 -10.19 -8.60
CA GLU A 86 -2.28 -10.96 -9.60
C GLU A 86 -1.67 -10.77 -11.01
N GLU A 87 -1.22 -9.55 -11.34
CA GLU A 87 -0.53 -9.28 -12.61
C GLU A 87 0.76 -10.09 -12.72
N ILE A 88 1.55 -10.18 -11.65
CA ILE A 88 2.77 -11.01 -11.64
C ILE A 88 2.42 -12.49 -11.81
N LEU A 89 1.46 -13.00 -11.04
CA LEU A 89 1.10 -14.41 -11.08
C LEU A 89 0.49 -14.81 -12.42
N SER A 90 -0.37 -13.95 -12.99
CA SER A 90 -0.99 -14.18 -14.30
C SER A 90 0.02 -14.22 -15.43
N ALA A 91 1.10 -13.43 -15.34
CA ALA A 91 2.17 -13.46 -16.36
C ALA A 91 2.87 -14.83 -16.46
N TYR A 92 2.76 -15.65 -15.41
CA TYR A 92 3.36 -17.00 -15.36
C TYR A 92 2.34 -18.14 -15.34
N HIS A 93 1.03 -17.83 -15.30
CA HIS A 93 -0.03 -18.82 -15.13
C HIS A 93 -0.07 -19.88 -16.24
N ASP A 94 0.14 -19.46 -17.48
CA ASP A 94 0.07 -20.33 -18.67
C ASP A 94 1.40 -21.03 -18.98
N LEU A 95 2.46 -20.73 -18.22
CA LEU A 95 3.75 -21.37 -18.40
C LEU A 95 3.80 -22.70 -17.63
N PRO A 96 4.41 -23.74 -18.22
CA PRO A 96 4.81 -24.89 -17.42
C PRO A 96 5.68 -24.44 -16.25
N LEU A 97 5.45 -24.97 -15.05
CA LEU A 97 6.16 -24.51 -13.84
C LEU A 97 7.70 -24.59 -13.98
N LYS A 98 8.20 -25.51 -14.79
CA LYS A 98 9.62 -25.64 -15.09
C LYS A 98 10.18 -24.48 -15.92
N ASP A 99 9.33 -23.80 -16.67
CA ASP A 99 9.71 -22.70 -17.57
C ASP A 99 9.54 -21.32 -16.90
N ILE A 100 9.08 -21.27 -15.66
CA ILE A 100 8.96 -20.01 -14.89
C ILE A 100 10.35 -19.56 -14.46
N PRO A 101 10.81 -18.37 -14.90
CA PRO A 101 12.10 -17.84 -14.48
C PRO A 101 12.00 -17.33 -13.03
N PHE A 102 12.31 -18.19 -12.07
CA PHE A 102 12.13 -17.94 -10.63
C PHE A 102 12.80 -16.64 -10.18
N GLY A 103 14.04 -16.39 -10.60
CA GLY A 103 14.76 -15.16 -10.25
C GLY A 103 14.05 -13.91 -10.74
N GLN A 104 13.47 -13.92 -11.96
CA GLN A 104 12.70 -12.78 -12.47
C GLN A 104 11.38 -12.59 -11.72
N ALA A 105 10.69 -13.69 -11.40
CA ALA A 105 9.46 -13.63 -10.63
C ALA A 105 9.68 -13.01 -9.25
N ILE A 106 10.75 -13.44 -8.55
CA ILE A 106 11.14 -12.85 -7.27
C ILE A 106 11.51 -11.38 -7.40
N SER A 107 12.27 -10.99 -8.44
CA SER A 107 12.64 -9.58 -8.67
C SER A 107 11.41 -8.69 -8.87
N ARG A 108 10.43 -9.14 -9.66
CA ARG A 108 9.15 -8.42 -9.83
C ARG A 108 8.37 -8.34 -8.51
N GLY A 109 8.38 -9.41 -7.71
CA GLY A 109 7.78 -9.40 -6.38
C GLY A 109 8.42 -8.36 -5.46
N PHE A 110 9.75 -8.20 -5.50
CA PHE A 110 10.44 -7.14 -4.76
C PHE A 110 10.07 -5.73 -5.25
N ASP A 111 9.84 -5.54 -6.54
CA ASP A 111 9.41 -4.24 -7.08
C ASP A 111 8.00 -3.87 -6.59
N VAL A 112 7.07 -4.83 -6.51
CA VAL A 112 5.74 -4.62 -5.92
C VAL A 112 5.85 -4.30 -4.44
N ILE A 113 6.57 -5.12 -3.65
CA ILE A 113 6.78 -4.90 -2.21
C ILE A 113 7.34 -3.50 -1.95
N ARG A 114 8.32 -3.05 -2.75
CA ARG A 114 8.92 -1.71 -2.62
C ARG A 114 7.93 -0.60 -2.98
N ARG A 115 7.11 -0.80 -4.02
CA ARG A 115 6.07 0.17 -4.43
C ARG A 115 5.05 0.40 -3.34
N HIS A 116 4.68 -0.66 -2.65
CA HIS A 116 3.72 -0.62 -1.54
C HIS A 116 4.36 -0.39 -0.17
N HIS A 117 5.63 0.05 -0.13
CA HIS A 117 6.37 0.36 1.09
C HIS A 117 6.43 -0.78 2.12
N ILE A 118 6.33 -2.02 1.66
CA ILE A 118 6.40 -3.21 2.53
C ILE A 118 7.87 -3.55 2.77
N GLU A 119 8.27 -3.68 4.04
CA GLU A 119 9.64 -4.01 4.43
C GLU A 119 9.77 -5.48 4.83
N PRO A 120 10.32 -6.36 3.97
CA PRO A 120 10.51 -7.75 4.31
C PRO A 120 11.61 -7.93 5.37
N PRO A 121 11.51 -8.91 6.27
CA PRO A 121 12.56 -9.23 7.23
C PRO A 121 13.89 -9.51 6.52
N ARG A 122 15.00 -9.08 7.15
CA ARG A 122 16.33 -9.24 6.59
C ARG A 122 16.65 -10.69 6.22
N ASP A 123 16.38 -11.62 7.12
CA ASP A 123 16.71 -13.04 6.89
C ASP A 123 15.82 -13.67 5.81
N PHE A 124 14.56 -13.20 5.66
CA PHE A 124 13.70 -13.58 4.56
C PHE A 124 14.25 -13.10 3.20
N THR A 125 14.71 -11.85 3.13
CA THR A 125 15.35 -11.28 1.92
C THR A 125 16.63 -12.03 1.57
N LEU A 126 17.46 -12.35 2.55
CA LEU A 126 18.69 -13.14 2.36
C LEU A 126 18.37 -14.57 1.89
N MET A 127 17.30 -15.16 2.39
CA MET A 127 16.82 -16.47 1.93
C MET A 127 16.42 -16.43 0.45
N LEU A 128 15.63 -15.44 0.02
CA LEU A 128 15.24 -15.30 -1.38
C LEU A 128 16.47 -15.10 -2.28
N LYS A 129 17.42 -14.26 -1.87
CA LYS A 129 18.69 -14.10 -2.57
C LYS A 129 19.45 -15.43 -2.69
N SER A 130 19.53 -16.18 -1.59
CA SER A 130 20.19 -17.49 -1.57
C SER A 130 19.52 -18.48 -2.54
N LEU A 131 18.19 -18.50 -2.59
CA LEU A 131 17.43 -19.35 -3.52
C LEU A 131 17.66 -18.97 -4.98
N MET A 132 17.70 -17.66 -5.30
CA MET A 132 18.01 -17.16 -6.64
C MET A 132 19.42 -17.55 -7.06
N THR A 133 20.40 -17.44 -6.16
CA THR A 133 21.81 -17.82 -6.43
C THR A 133 21.91 -19.32 -6.71
N ILE A 134 21.24 -20.15 -5.92
CA ILE A 134 21.23 -21.62 -6.11
C ILE A 134 20.53 -22.01 -7.41
N GLU A 135 19.41 -21.33 -7.74
CA GLU A 135 18.70 -21.57 -9.01
C GLU A 135 19.63 -21.29 -10.19
N SER A 136 20.26 -20.10 -10.22
CA SER A 136 21.21 -19.75 -11.28
C SER A 136 22.32 -20.75 -11.39
N PHE A 137 22.93 -21.13 -10.27
CA PHE A 137 24.00 -22.14 -10.24
C PHE A 137 23.53 -23.52 -10.71
N ALA A 138 22.34 -23.95 -10.30
CA ALA A 138 21.79 -25.23 -10.72
C ALA A 138 21.42 -25.25 -12.22
N THR A 139 20.91 -24.14 -12.75
CA THR A 139 20.59 -23.99 -14.17
C THR A 139 21.84 -23.96 -15.04
N ASP A 140 22.96 -23.42 -14.55
CA ASP A 140 24.26 -23.48 -15.23
C ASP A 140 24.79 -24.93 -15.34
N LEU A 141 24.46 -25.79 -14.38
CA LEU A 141 24.84 -27.20 -14.39
C LEU A 141 23.87 -28.08 -15.18
N ASP A 142 22.59 -27.80 -15.11
CA ASP A 142 21.51 -28.51 -15.75
C ASP A 142 20.44 -27.51 -16.22
N THR A 143 20.36 -27.27 -17.53
CA THR A 143 19.44 -26.32 -18.15
C THR A 143 17.97 -26.69 -17.98
N GLU A 144 17.65 -27.96 -17.66
CA GLU A 144 16.30 -28.42 -17.36
C GLU A 144 15.92 -28.29 -15.87
N PHE A 145 16.85 -27.80 -15.04
CA PHE A 145 16.58 -27.63 -13.61
C PHE A 145 15.51 -26.58 -13.36
N SER A 146 14.53 -26.90 -12.52
CA SER A 146 13.50 -25.96 -12.04
C SER A 146 13.37 -26.03 -10.52
N ILE A 147 13.65 -24.94 -9.85
CA ILE A 147 13.45 -24.82 -8.41
C ILE A 147 11.98 -24.98 -8.02
N ILE A 148 11.05 -24.54 -8.88
CA ILE A 148 9.60 -24.58 -8.63
C ILE A 148 9.11 -26.05 -8.61
N ASP A 149 9.63 -26.90 -9.50
CA ASP A 149 9.29 -28.32 -9.47
C ASP A 149 9.73 -29.00 -8.16
N HIS A 150 10.87 -28.53 -7.63
CA HIS A 150 11.37 -29.00 -6.33
C HIS A 150 10.62 -28.42 -5.13
N LEU A 151 9.86 -27.34 -5.32
CA LEU A 151 8.99 -26.76 -4.29
C LEU A 151 7.61 -27.46 -4.19
N LYS A 152 7.12 -28.09 -5.26
CA LYS A 152 5.80 -28.78 -5.29
C LYS A 152 5.59 -29.78 -4.13
N PRO A 153 6.54 -30.67 -3.78
CA PRO A 153 6.35 -31.58 -2.67
C PRO A 153 6.12 -30.86 -1.34
N TYR A 154 6.81 -29.72 -1.15
CA TYR A 154 6.64 -28.89 0.05
C TYR A 154 5.31 -28.15 0.05
N ALA A 155 4.85 -27.63 -1.10
CA ALA A 155 3.52 -27.05 -1.21
C ALA A 155 2.42 -28.03 -0.80
N ARG A 156 2.48 -29.28 -1.30
CA ARG A 156 1.55 -30.35 -0.88
C ARG A 156 1.59 -30.62 0.62
N LYS A 157 2.80 -30.66 1.21
CA LYS A 157 2.98 -30.84 2.65
C LYS A 157 2.36 -29.68 3.44
N PHE A 158 2.56 -28.44 2.99
CA PHE A 158 1.98 -27.25 3.62
C PHE A 158 0.46 -27.25 3.57
N THR A 159 -0.14 -27.60 2.42
CA THR A 159 -1.59 -27.74 2.30
C THR A 159 -2.12 -28.80 3.26
N PHE A 160 -1.45 -29.94 3.34
CA PHE A 160 -1.87 -31.02 4.23
C PHE A 160 -1.74 -30.64 5.72
N GLU A 161 -0.67 -29.93 6.10
CA GLU A 161 -0.48 -29.43 7.45
C GLU A 161 -1.54 -28.39 7.86
N GLN A 162 -1.99 -27.54 6.92
CA GLN A 162 -3.06 -26.56 7.18
C GLN A 162 -4.41 -27.24 7.44
N VAL A 163 -4.72 -28.33 6.71
CA VAL A 163 -6.00 -29.06 6.81
C VAL A 163 -5.94 -30.19 7.85
N SER A 164 -4.79 -30.42 8.48
CA SER A 164 -4.65 -31.53 9.43
C SER A 164 -5.63 -31.38 10.61
N PRO A 165 -6.25 -32.50 11.06
CA PRO A 165 -7.20 -32.45 12.17
C PRO A 165 -6.64 -31.84 13.46
N GLU A 166 -5.33 -32.00 13.69
CA GLU A 166 -4.64 -31.41 14.84
C GLU A 166 -4.55 -29.90 14.79
N ASN A 167 -4.30 -29.33 13.59
CA ASN A 167 -4.28 -27.90 13.39
C ASN A 167 -5.68 -27.29 13.46
N LEU A 168 -6.67 -27.98 12.88
CA LEU A 168 -8.07 -27.58 12.96
C LEU A 168 -8.54 -27.57 14.43
N PHE A 169 -8.24 -28.60 15.18
CA PHE A 169 -8.55 -28.67 16.62
C PHE A 169 -7.84 -27.58 17.43
N ARG A 170 -6.59 -27.27 17.07
CA ARG A 170 -5.81 -26.20 17.71
C ARG A 170 -6.39 -24.82 17.39
N GLN A 171 -6.84 -24.59 16.15
CA GLN A 171 -7.52 -23.35 15.75
C GLN A 171 -8.90 -23.22 16.44
N MET A 172 -9.70 -24.28 16.47
CA MET A 172 -10.97 -24.31 17.19
C MET A 172 -10.77 -24.02 18.68
N ARG A 173 -9.74 -24.59 19.31
CA ARG A 173 -9.42 -24.34 20.71
C ARG A 173 -8.94 -22.89 20.96
N LYS A 174 -8.22 -22.27 20.02
CA LYS A 174 -7.86 -20.85 20.08
C LYS A 174 -9.10 -19.97 19.93
N ALA A 175 -9.96 -20.26 18.96
CA ALA A 175 -11.20 -19.53 18.75
C ALA A 175 -12.14 -19.64 19.98
N ALA A 176 -12.27 -20.84 20.56
CA ALA A 176 -13.06 -21.06 21.77
C ALA A 176 -12.49 -20.30 22.99
N ARG A 177 -11.16 -20.24 23.13
CA ARG A 177 -10.53 -19.42 24.19
C ARG A 177 -10.76 -17.93 23.96
N GLY A 178 -10.56 -17.43 22.73
CA GLY A 178 -10.85 -16.04 22.38
C GLY A 178 -12.32 -15.66 22.58
N ALA A 179 -13.24 -16.55 22.22
CA ALA A 179 -14.67 -16.37 22.51
C ALA A 179 -14.97 -16.37 24.03
N GLY A 180 -14.27 -17.22 24.78
CA GLY A 180 -14.37 -17.27 26.25
C GLY A 180 -13.85 -15.97 26.90
N GLU A 181 -12.73 -15.43 26.44
CA GLU A 181 -12.18 -14.16 26.91
C GLU A 181 -13.08 -12.99 26.54
N LEU A 182 -13.63 -12.96 25.34
CA LEU A 182 -14.63 -11.97 24.93
C LEU A 182 -15.90 -12.08 25.79
N ALA A 183 -16.39 -13.28 26.02
CA ALA A 183 -17.60 -13.50 26.85
C ALA A 183 -17.39 -13.08 28.33
N THR A 184 -16.16 -13.17 28.84
CA THR A 184 -15.86 -12.71 30.21
C THR A 184 -15.60 -11.23 30.31
N ARG A 185 -15.00 -10.60 29.30
CA ARG A 185 -14.72 -9.15 29.27
C ARG A 185 -15.90 -8.31 28.77
N PHE A 186 -16.73 -8.88 27.88
CA PHE A 186 -17.86 -8.17 27.30
C PHE A 186 -18.82 -7.55 28.32
N PRO A 187 -19.17 -8.21 29.46
CA PRO A 187 -20.03 -7.58 30.47
C PRO A 187 -19.36 -6.38 31.16
N GLU A 188 -18.05 -6.44 31.39
CA GLU A 188 -17.29 -5.35 32.04
C GLU A 188 -17.12 -4.17 31.08
N ASP A 189 -16.77 -4.42 29.81
CA ASP A 189 -16.61 -3.39 28.79
C ASP A 189 -17.97 -2.76 28.42
N ALA A 190 -19.03 -3.57 28.31
CA ALA A 190 -20.38 -3.08 28.09
C ALA A 190 -20.86 -2.22 29.29
N ALA A 191 -20.59 -2.66 30.51
CA ALA A 191 -20.92 -1.87 31.72
C ALA A 191 -20.12 -0.56 31.79
N ALA A 192 -18.85 -0.57 31.36
CA ALA A 192 -18.02 0.63 31.27
C ALA A 192 -18.53 1.62 30.20
N ILE A 193 -18.94 1.11 29.05
CA ILE A 193 -19.53 1.92 27.96
C ILE A 193 -20.86 2.50 28.40
N ILE A 194 -21.76 1.68 28.97
CA ILE A 194 -23.04 2.12 29.49
C ILE A 194 -22.85 3.12 30.64
N GLY A 195 -21.84 2.90 31.49
CA GLY A 195 -21.48 3.82 32.57
C GLY A 195 -20.96 5.17 32.06
N LYS A 196 -20.24 5.21 30.93
CA LYS A 196 -19.83 6.45 30.25
C LYS A 196 -21.02 7.17 29.61
N PHE A 197 -21.95 6.42 29.03
CA PHE A 197 -23.21 6.96 28.48
C PHE A 197 -24.08 7.60 29.57
N ARG A 198 -24.29 6.90 30.71
CA ARG A 198 -25.10 7.40 31.83
C ARG A 198 -24.51 8.65 32.50
N ARG A 199 -23.20 8.83 32.46
CA ARG A 199 -22.51 10.00 33.02
C ARG A 199 -22.40 11.18 32.05
N GLY A 200 -22.96 11.09 30.84
CA GLY A 200 -22.94 12.17 29.84
C GLY A 200 -21.54 12.54 29.31
N ASN A 201 -20.53 11.73 29.60
CA ASN A 201 -19.14 11.97 29.23
C ASN A 201 -18.73 11.23 27.93
N PHE A 202 -19.68 11.03 27.04
CA PHE A 202 -19.37 10.43 25.72
C PHE A 202 -18.88 11.53 24.78
N LYS A 203 -17.57 11.68 24.67
CA LYS A 203 -16.94 12.54 23.65
C LYS A 203 -16.66 11.70 22.43
N ILE A 204 -17.48 11.86 21.39
CA ILE A 204 -17.12 11.35 20.06
C ILE A 204 -16.18 12.37 19.44
N HIS A 205 -14.92 12.03 19.27
CA HIS A 205 -14.01 12.78 18.43
C HIS A 205 -14.25 12.31 16.98
N VAL A 206 -15.08 13.07 16.27
CA VAL A 206 -15.26 12.86 14.84
C VAL A 206 -14.12 13.61 14.15
N TYR A 207 -13.11 12.91 13.71
CA TYR A 207 -12.10 13.48 12.82
C TYR A 207 -12.71 13.53 11.42
N HIS A 208 -12.95 14.74 10.92
CA HIS A 208 -13.31 14.95 9.53
C HIS A 208 -12.03 15.31 8.80
N ASP A 209 -11.45 14.37 8.12
CA ASP A 209 -10.13 14.45 7.49
C ASP A 209 -10.07 15.42 6.28
N HIS A 210 -11.17 16.04 5.88
CA HIS A 210 -11.22 16.98 4.73
C HIS A 210 -12.00 18.26 5.00
N LEU A 211 -12.25 18.64 6.27
CA LEU A 211 -12.96 19.88 6.59
C LEU A 211 -12.14 21.13 6.26
N GLU A 212 -10.81 21.05 6.38
CA GLU A 212 -9.91 22.15 6.06
C GLU A 212 -9.91 22.47 4.56
N GLU A 213 -9.99 21.47 3.68
CA GLU A 213 -10.11 21.68 2.23
C GLU A 213 -11.48 22.25 1.84
N LEU A 214 -12.53 21.81 2.53
CA LEU A 214 -13.89 22.36 2.31
C LEU A 214 -13.96 23.81 2.77
N GLU A 215 -13.39 24.16 3.92
CA GLU A 215 -13.33 25.52 4.45
C GLU A 215 -12.57 26.45 3.50
N GLN A 216 -11.38 26.06 3.03
CA GLN A 216 -10.60 26.82 2.05
C GLN A 216 -11.33 26.99 0.71
N THR A 217 -12.05 25.97 0.25
CA THR A 217 -12.81 26.00 -0.99
C THR A 217 -14.01 26.94 -0.86
N LEU A 218 -14.70 26.96 0.27
CA LEU A 218 -15.81 27.85 0.57
C LEU A 218 -15.33 29.31 0.68
N ASP A 219 -14.25 29.57 1.43
CA ASP A 219 -13.68 30.92 1.58
C ASP A 219 -13.25 31.51 0.24
N ASN A 220 -12.60 30.73 -0.60
CA ASN A 220 -12.23 31.17 -1.95
C ASN A 220 -13.44 31.46 -2.84
N SER A 221 -14.51 30.69 -2.70
CA SER A 221 -15.75 30.84 -3.44
C SER A 221 -16.51 32.10 -2.99
N PHE A 222 -16.62 32.31 -1.69
CA PHE A 222 -17.26 33.54 -1.13
C PHE A 222 -16.51 34.78 -1.49
N ASN A 223 -15.18 34.78 -1.45
CA ASN A 223 -14.37 35.91 -1.88
C ASN A 223 -14.62 36.25 -3.36
N ARG A 224 -14.68 35.29 -4.26
CA ARG A 224 -14.95 35.47 -5.68
C ARG A 224 -16.34 36.07 -5.92
N ILE A 225 -17.37 35.60 -5.21
CA ILE A 225 -18.73 36.10 -5.28
C ILE A 225 -18.76 37.54 -4.79
N SER A 226 -18.11 37.85 -3.67
CA SER A 226 -18.02 39.22 -3.13
C SER A 226 -17.37 40.21 -4.12
N PHE A 227 -16.26 39.84 -4.74
CA PHE A 227 -15.64 40.66 -5.78
C PHE A 227 -16.54 40.82 -7.01
N ALA A 228 -17.24 39.79 -7.45
CA ALA A 228 -18.17 39.88 -8.57
C ALA A 228 -19.33 40.88 -8.28
N VAL A 229 -19.86 40.86 -7.05
CA VAL A 229 -20.92 41.76 -6.61
C VAL A 229 -20.40 43.22 -6.57
N ILE A 230 -19.19 43.46 -6.06
CA ILE A 230 -18.57 44.80 -6.03
C ILE A 230 -18.37 45.33 -7.45
N ILE A 231 -17.86 44.49 -8.37
CA ILE A 231 -17.67 44.87 -9.77
C ILE A 231 -19.02 45.22 -10.42
N ALA A 232 -20.05 44.42 -10.19
CA ALA A 232 -21.40 44.66 -10.71
C ALA A 232 -21.97 45.99 -10.16
N ALA A 233 -21.85 46.25 -8.86
CA ALA A 233 -22.28 47.47 -8.23
C ALA A 233 -21.55 48.70 -8.79
N LEU A 234 -20.24 48.57 -9.01
CA LEU A 234 -19.40 49.64 -9.59
C LEU A 234 -19.81 49.97 -11.04
N LEU A 235 -20.10 48.95 -11.85
CA LEU A 235 -20.59 49.11 -13.21
C LEU A 235 -21.96 49.78 -13.26
N ILE A 236 -22.89 49.38 -12.39
CA ILE A 236 -24.21 50.00 -12.29
C ILE A 236 -24.10 51.46 -11.86
N ALA A 237 -23.34 51.74 -10.80
CA ALA A 237 -23.12 53.13 -10.33
C ALA A 237 -22.45 54.00 -11.41
N SER A 238 -21.44 53.48 -12.10
CA SER A 238 -20.77 54.18 -13.21
C SER A 238 -21.73 54.46 -14.36
N SER A 239 -22.60 53.51 -14.71
CA SER A 239 -23.61 53.67 -15.76
C SER A 239 -24.64 54.75 -15.45
N LEU A 240 -24.99 54.91 -14.16
CA LEU A 240 -25.91 55.96 -13.72
C LEU A 240 -25.26 57.36 -13.69
N LEU A 241 -23.93 57.43 -13.47
CA LEU A 241 -23.21 58.70 -13.37
C LEU A 241 -22.83 59.29 -14.74
N VAL A 242 -22.49 58.46 -15.73
CA VAL A 242 -22.03 58.91 -17.06
C VAL A 242 -23.04 59.85 -17.77
N PRO A 243 -24.36 59.58 -17.78
CA PRO A 243 -25.33 60.45 -18.44
C PRO A 243 -25.64 61.78 -17.66
N GLN A 244 -25.19 61.86 -16.40
CA GLN A 244 -25.49 63.01 -15.55
C GLN A 244 -24.63 64.27 -15.91
N THR A 245 -25.27 65.42 -16.07
CA THR A 245 -24.60 66.71 -16.25
C THR A 245 -24.48 67.42 -14.91
N GLY A 246 -23.25 67.73 -14.50
CA GLY A 246 -22.99 68.44 -13.24
C GLY A 246 -21.61 68.08 -12.68
N THR A 247 -21.24 68.70 -11.56
CA THR A 247 -19.97 68.43 -10.87
C THR A 247 -20.21 68.07 -9.40
N VAL A 248 -19.42 67.15 -8.87
CA VAL A 248 -19.39 66.86 -7.45
C VAL A 248 -18.48 67.86 -6.76
N LEU A 249 -19.01 68.64 -5.80
CA LEU A 249 -18.26 69.64 -5.04
C LEU A 249 -17.56 70.70 -5.92
N GLY A 250 -17.99 70.94 -7.18
CA GLY A 250 -17.39 71.85 -8.08
C GLY A 250 -16.00 71.48 -8.65
N LEU A 251 -15.51 70.24 -8.33
CA LEU A 251 -14.14 69.79 -8.67
C LEU A 251 -14.08 68.75 -9.77
N VAL A 252 -15.00 67.79 -9.78
CA VAL A 252 -14.98 66.66 -10.72
C VAL A 252 -16.35 66.48 -11.36
N SER A 253 -16.42 66.29 -12.67
CA SER A 253 -17.69 66.04 -13.36
C SER A 253 -18.21 64.65 -13.08
N PHE A 254 -19.54 64.47 -12.99
CA PHE A 254 -20.15 63.12 -12.83
C PHE A 254 -19.72 62.16 -13.95
N GLN A 255 -19.55 62.71 -15.17
CA GLN A 255 -19.08 61.89 -16.30
C GLN A 255 -17.66 61.37 -16.10
N THR A 256 -16.73 62.21 -15.59
CA THR A 256 -15.35 61.79 -15.30
C THR A 256 -15.32 60.70 -14.19
N LEU A 257 -16.15 60.89 -13.18
CA LEU A 257 -16.26 59.90 -12.07
C LEU A 257 -16.82 58.56 -12.55
N GLY A 258 -17.80 58.57 -13.44
CA GLY A 258 -18.36 57.35 -14.05
C GLY A 258 -17.35 56.63 -14.93
N ILE A 259 -16.54 57.38 -15.73
CA ILE A 259 -15.47 56.76 -16.55
C ILE A 259 -14.40 56.11 -15.68
N ILE A 260 -13.99 56.76 -14.58
CA ILE A 260 -13.04 56.19 -13.62
C ILE A 260 -13.60 54.91 -13.01
N GLY A 261 -14.88 54.89 -12.64
CA GLY A 261 -15.54 53.68 -12.11
C GLY A 261 -15.58 52.54 -13.12
N TYR A 262 -15.86 52.79 -14.40
CA TYR A 262 -15.77 51.76 -15.46
C TYR A 262 -14.36 51.20 -15.61
N LEU A 263 -13.34 52.05 -15.57
CA LEU A 263 -11.94 51.63 -15.68
C LEU A 263 -11.52 50.75 -14.49
N ALA A 264 -11.91 51.15 -13.28
CA ALA A 264 -11.68 50.39 -12.07
C ALA A 264 -12.38 49.01 -12.14
N ALA A 265 -13.64 48.96 -12.55
CA ALA A 265 -14.39 47.71 -12.72
C ALA A 265 -13.76 46.79 -13.77
N ALA A 266 -13.26 47.36 -14.89
CA ALA A 266 -12.58 46.59 -15.93
C ALA A 266 -11.27 45.96 -15.41
N VAL A 267 -10.44 46.71 -14.69
CA VAL A 267 -9.20 46.22 -14.09
C VAL A 267 -9.48 45.13 -13.06
N MET A 268 -10.46 45.33 -12.17
CA MET A 268 -10.87 44.32 -11.18
C MET A 268 -11.45 43.09 -11.84
N GLY A 269 -12.23 43.22 -12.91
CA GLY A 269 -12.80 42.10 -13.67
C GLY A 269 -11.72 41.23 -14.35
N VAL A 270 -10.74 41.88 -14.99
CA VAL A 270 -9.59 41.16 -15.59
C VAL A 270 -8.77 40.44 -14.51
N TRP A 271 -8.51 41.12 -13.40
CA TRP A 271 -7.80 40.50 -12.27
C TRP A 271 -8.55 39.27 -11.70
N LEU A 272 -9.87 39.36 -11.54
CA LEU A 272 -10.71 38.25 -11.10
C LEU A 272 -10.68 37.08 -12.09
N LEU A 273 -10.76 37.37 -13.40
CA LEU A 273 -10.64 36.35 -14.44
C LEU A 273 -9.29 35.61 -14.39
N ILE A 274 -8.19 36.35 -14.26
CA ILE A 274 -6.84 35.80 -14.13
C ILE A 274 -6.75 34.92 -12.86
N SER A 275 -7.30 35.38 -11.75
CA SER A 275 -7.36 34.65 -10.50
C SER A 275 -8.11 33.35 -10.62
N ILE A 276 -9.23 33.30 -11.33
CA ILE A 276 -10.03 32.09 -11.58
C ILE A 276 -9.25 31.09 -12.45
N ILE A 277 -8.61 31.57 -13.53
CA ILE A 277 -7.86 30.71 -14.46
C ILE A 277 -6.61 30.15 -13.79
N ARG A 278 -5.92 30.94 -12.97
CA ARG A 278 -4.67 30.55 -12.29
C ARG A 278 -4.92 29.48 -11.20
N HIS A 279 -6.09 29.50 -10.57
CA HIS A 279 -6.48 28.47 -9.55
C HIS A 279 -7.19 27.24 -10.15
N ARG A 280 -7.37 27.17 -11.46
CA ARG A 280 -7.99 26.04 -12.17
C ARG A 280 -6.95 25.03 -12.70
N ARG A 281 -5.71 25.10 -12.21
CA ARG A 281 -4.75 24.03 -12.42
C ARG A 281 -4.81 23.10 -11.21
N PHE A 282 -5.79 22.21 -11.29
CA PHE A 282 -5.80 20.83 -10.84
C PHE A 282 -7.03 20.15 -11.42
#